data_dcb1bb332a3e846751ffc14f954ca715
#
_entry.id   dcb1bb332a3e846751ffc14f954ca715
#
_cell.length_a   1.000
_cell.length_b   1.000
_cell.length_c   1.000
_cell.angle_alpha   90.00
_cell.angle_beta   90.00
_cell.angle_gamma   90.00
#
_symmetry.space_group_name_H-M   'P 1'
#
loop_
_entity.id
_entity.type
_entity.pdbx_description
1 polymer ?
#
loop_
_entity_poly.entity_id
_entity_poly.type
_entity_poly.pdbx_seq_one_letter_code
_entity_poly.pdbx_strand_id
1 'polypeptide(L)'
;MTHTWRLFGNSVRAVVRLIQKTIRQKLGWYTTVGIGDNPVQAKLALDLYAKHNHELIGEIHYETVPDKIWSINELTDVWGIGPRMAKRLNRLQIHNMYELAHTNPYLLKQQLGVIGSQLFATAWGIDRAQVTEPTTVKEASLGNSRVLPRDYFNQAEIETVIKEIGEQVAARLRHHHKLAGCLSLRIGFSYAAAEADGRGGFNQALKIEPTNDNQVLTQQLLWLFRQNWDGQAVRNIGVYSSKLSANSGQQLNLFETPRNQMRRSRLNRVFGIYSGITFLIV
;
A
#
# COMPACT_ATOMS: atom_id res chain seq x y z
N MET A 1 -18.24 -8.12 -10.04
CA MET A 1 -18.71 -9.03 -11.12
C MET A 1 -20.18 -9.38 -10.90
N THR A 2 -21.04 -8.39 -10.86
CA THR A 2 -22.39 -8.53 -10.28
C THR A 2 -23.42 -9.28 -11.15
N HIS A 3 -23.25 -9.42 -12.46
CA HIS A 3 -24.20 -10.17 -13.31
C HIS A 3 -23.55 -10.89 -14.50
N THR A 4 -22.25 -10.75 -14.68
CA THR A 4 -21.52 -11.31 -15.83
C THR A 4 -21.52 -12.85 -15.85
N TRP A 5 -21.67 -13.49 -14.68
CA TRP A 5 -21.71 -14.95 -14.55
C TRP A 5 -22.91 -15.58 -15.27
N ARG A 6 -24.03 -14.84 -15.40
CA ARG A 6 -25.20 -15.31 -16.16
C ARG A 6 -24.91 -15.54 -17.63
N LEU A 7 -23.94 -14.80 -18.18
CA LEU A 7 -23.52 -14.95 -19.59
C LEU A 7 -22.63 -16.20 -19.81
N PHE A 8 -22.14 -16.81 -18.73
CA PHE A 8 -21.16 -17.91 -18.77
C PHE A 8 -21.66 -19.16 -18.02
N GLY A 9 -22.93 -19.53 -18.18
CA GLY A 9 -23.46 -20.79 -17.70
C GLY A 9 -24.00 -20.78 -16.25
N ASN A 10 -24.42 -19.63 -15.73
CA ASN A 10 -25.05 -19.45 -14.42
C ASN A 10 -24.22 -19.94 -13.20
N SER A 11 -22.91 -20.08 -13.35
CA SER A 11 -22.02 -20.51 -12.26
C SER A 11 -20.83 -19.57 -12.12
N VAL A 12 -20.67 -18.97 -10.93
CA VAL A 12 -19.49 -18.14 -10.60
C VAL A 12 -18.21 -18.95 -10.75
N ARG A 13 -18.22 -20.21 -10.34
CA ARG A 13 -17.07 -21.12 -10.45
C ARG A 13 -16.68 -21.40 -11.90
N ALA A 14 -17.67 -21.51 -12.83
CA ALA A 14 -17.41 -21.68 -14.25
C ALA A 14 -16.69 -20.44 -14.84
N VAL A 15 -17.14 -19.24 -14.46
CA VAL A 15 -16.46 -17.97 -14.87
C VAL A 15 -15.03 -17.92 -14.34
N VAL A 16 -14.81 -18.26 -13.08
CA VAL A 16 -13.49 -18.31 -12.47
C VAL A 16 -12.56 -19.26 -13.22
N ARG A 17 -13.03 -20.47 -13.52
CA ARG A 17 -12.25 -21.44 -14.30
C ARG A 17 -11.93 -20.96 -15.71
N LEU A 18 -12.88 -20.27 -16.36
CA LEU A 18 -12.63 -19.66 -17.67
C LEU A 18 -11.54 -18.59 -17.60
N ILE A 19 -11.57 -17.73 -16.59
CA ILE A 19 -10.56 -16.68 -16.36
C ILE A 19 -9.19 -17.35 -16.12
N GLN A 20 -9.09 -18.32 -15.20
CA GLN A 20 -7.85 -19.04 -14.88
C GLN A 20 -7.28 -19.72 -16.15
N LYS A 21 -8.13 -20.43 -16.91
CA LYS A 21 -7.75 -21.09 -18.17
C LYS A 21 -7.23 -20.07 -19.19
N THR A 22 -7.92 -18.94 -19.36
CA THR A 22 -7.53 -17.91 -20.31
C THR A 22 -6.18 -17.29 -19.95
N ILE A 23 -5.95 -16.96 -18.66
CA ILE A 23 -4.69 -16.42 -18.18
C ILE A 23 -3.58 -17.47 -18.36
N ARG A 24 -3.85 -18.73 -18.04
CA ARG A 24 -2.90 -19.81 -18.22
C ARG A 24 -2.50 -20.00 -19.67
N GLN A 25 -3.46 -19.96 -20.59
CA GLN A 25 -3.20 -20.13 -22.02
C GLN A 25 -2.45 -18.95 -22.63
N LYS A 26 -2.80 -17.72 -22.24
CA LYS A 26 -2.22 -16.50 -22.84
C LYS A 26 -0.88 -16.08 -22.21
N LEU A 27 -0.71 -16.29 -20.91
CA LEU A 27 0.43 -15.76 -20.15
C LEU A 27 1.27 -16.84 -19.46
N GLY A 28 0.82 -18.11 -19.46
CA GLY A 28 1.51 -19.20 -18.78
C GLY A 28 1.38 -19.18 -17.25
N TRP A 29 0.62 -18.26 -16.67
CA TRP A 29 0.53 -18.07 -15.22
C TRP A 29 -0.57 -18.89 -14.57
N TYR A 30 -0.32 -19.34 -13.34
CA TYR A 30 -1.34 -19.87 -12.45
C TYR A 30 -1.87 -18.75 -11.55
N THR A 31 -3.18 -18.72 -11.36
CA THR A 31 -3.84 -17.70 -10.52
C THR A 31 -4.73 -18.35 -9.49
N THR A 32 -4.69 -17.84 -8.27
CA THR A 32 -5.59 -18.20 -7.18
C THR A 32 -6.79 -17.27 -7.15
N VAL A 33 -7.97 -17.79 -6.84
CA VAL A 33 -9.22 -17.02 -6.77
C VAL A 33 -10.00 -17.34 -5.51
N GLY A 34 -10.42 -16.28 -4.81
CA GLY A 34 -11.38 -16.38 -3.71
C GLY A 34 -12.77 -15.95 -4.16
N ILE A 35 -13.79 -16.72 -3.82
CA ILE A 35 -15.20 -16.45 -4.05
C ILE A 35 -15.88 -16.21 -2.70
N GLY A 36 -16.75 -15.20 -2.64
CA GLY A 36 -17.51 -14.88 -1.44
C GLY A 36 -18.65 -13.93 -1.74
N ASP A 37 -19.61 -13.80 -0.82
CA ASP A 37 -20.77 -12.92 -0.96
C ASP A 37 -20.39 -11.44 -0.81
N ASN A 38 -19.19 -11.17 -0.28
CA ASN A 38 -18.62 -9.84 -0.12
C ASN A 38 -17.08 -9.86 -0.22
N PRO A 39 -16.41 -8.70 -0.29
CA PRO A 39 -14.96 -8.60 -0.44
C PRO A 39 -14.16 -9.28 0.67
N VAL A 40 -14.61 -9.21 1.93
CA VAL A 40 -13.90 -9.85 3.06
C VAL A 40 -13.94 -11.37 2.91
N GLN A 41 -15.10 -11.95 2.64
CA GLN A 41 -15.22 -13.41 2.43
C GLN A 41 -14.37 -13.88 1.24
N ALA A 42 -14.42 -13.16 0.12
CA ALA A 42 -13.59 -13.48 -1.04
C ALA A 42 -12.08 -13.39 -0.72
N LYS A 43 -11.67 -12.39 0.07
CA LYS A 43 -10.27 -12.22 0.48
C LYS A 43 -9.80 -13.33 1.41
N LEU A 44 -10.60 -13.70 2.41
CA LEU A 44 -10.28 -14.80 3.32
C LEU A 44 -10.29 -16.15 2.59
N ALA A 45 -11.25 -16.37 1.68
CA ALA A 45 -11.30 -17.57 0.83
C ALA A 45 -10.02 -17.68 -0.04
N LEU A 46 -9.53 -16.58 -0.58
CA LEU A 46 -8.29 -16.54 -1.35
C LEU A 46 -7.09 -16.93 -0.50
N ASP A 47 -6.92 -16.29 0.66
CA ASP A 47 -5.72 -16.41 1.47
C ASP A 47 -5.63 -17.75 2.20
N LEU A 48 -6.74 -18.24 2.74
CA LEU A 48 -6.77 -19.40 3.61
C LEU A 48 -7.05 -20.70 2.88
N TYR A 49 -7.80 -20.66 1.77
CA TYR A 49 -8.26 -21.87 1.10
C TYR A 49 -7.74 -22.03 -0.32
N ALA A 50 -7.82 -20.97 -1.16
CA ALA A 50 -7.44 -21.09 -2.57
C ALA A 50 -5.95 -21.39 -2.76
N LYS A 51 -5.09 -20.80 -1.94
CA LYS A 51 -3.63 -21.00 -2.02
C LYS A 51 -3.18 -22.40 -1.61
N HIS A 52 -4.03 -23.14 -0.90
CA HIS A 52 -3.72 -24.44 -0.29
C HIS A 52 -4.45 -25.62 -0.95
N ASN A 53 -5.18 -25.40 -2.05
CA ASN A 53 -5.82 -26.46 -2.80
C ASN A 53 -5.39 -26.52 -4.26
N HIS A 54 -5.54 -27.71 -4.87
CA HIS A 54 -5.10 -27.96 -6.25
C HIS A 54 -5.89 -27.19 -7.31
N GLU A 55 -7.13 -26.82 -7.04
CA GLU A 55 -7.97 -26.06 -7.95
C GLU A 55 -7.64 -24.57 -7.96
N LEU A 56 -6.88 -24.10 -6.95
CA LEU A 56 -6.55 -22.70 -6.71
C LEU A 56 -7.79 -21.81 -6.57
N ILE A 57 -8.89 -22.39 -6.08
CA ILE A 57 -10.18 -21.71 -5.85
C ILE A 57 -10.60 -21.96 -4.41
N GLY A 58 -10.87 -20.90 -3.65
CA GLY A 58 -11.47 -20.94 -2.32
C GLY A 58 -12.83 -20.27 -2.35
N GLU A 59 -13.76 -20.75 -1.53
CA GLU A 59 -15.11 -20.21 -1.42
C GLU A 59 -15.50 -20.05 0.05
N ILE A 60 -16.06 -18.89 0.41
CA ILE A 60 -16.70 -18.63 1.71
C ILE A 60 -18.00 -17.91 1.43
N HIS A 61 -19.09 -18.42 1.99
CA HIS A 61 -20.43 -17.84 1.96
C HIS A 61 -20.94 -17.68 3.39
N TYR A 62 -21.99 -16.89 3.61
CA TYR A 62 -22.52 -16.62 4.95
C TYR A 62 -22.83 -17.93 5.72
N GLU A 63 -23.37 -18.93 5.04
CA GLU A 63 -23.72 -20.24 5.62
C GLU A 63 -22.49 -21.01 6.10
N THR A 64 -21.32 -20.75 5.50
CA THR A 64 -20.08 -21.46 5.81
C THR A 64 -19.16 -20.68 6.76
N VAL A 65 -19.58 -19.51 7.24
CA VAL A 65 -18.81 -18.69 8.20
C VAL A 65 -18.44 -19.48 9.47
N PRO A 66 -19.37 -20.23 10.13
CA PRO A 66 -19.01 -20.99 11.31
C PRO A 66 -17.89 -22.00 11.06
N ASP A 67 -17.97 -22.71 9.95
CA ASP A 67 -17.00 -23.77 9.62
C ASP A 67 -15.67 -23.23 9.11
N LYS A 68 -15.67 -22.08 8.44
CA LYS A 68 -14.50 -21.57 7.71
C LYS A 68 -13.84 -20.36 8.35
N ILE A 69 -14.58 -19.48 9.01
CA ILE A 69 -14.00 -18.29 9.66
C ILE A 69 -13.79 -18.53 11.15
N TRP A 70 -14.78 -19.10 11.86
CA TRP A 70 -14.63 -19.33 13.29
C TRP A 70 -13.65 -20.45 13.63
N SER A 71 -13.39 -21.38 12.70
CA SER A 71 -12.37 -22.42 12.84
C SER A 71 -10.91 -21.90 12.75
N ILE A 72 -10.69 -20.62 12.44
CA ILE A 72 -9.36 -20.04 12.36
C ILE A 72 -8.83 -19.83 13.78
N ASN A 73 -7.78 -20.57 14.14
CA ASN A 73 -7.16 -20.50 15.46
C ASN A 73 -6.17 -19.34 15.58
N GLU A 74 -5.39 -19.08 14.53
CA GLU A 74 -4.39 -18.03 14.53
C GLU A 74 -4.96 -16.73 14.00
N LEU A 75 -5.12 -15.73 14.87
CA LEU A 75 -5.66 -14.42 14.48
C LEU A 75 -4.83 -13.74 13.38
N THR A 76 -3.50 -13.97 13.35
CA THR A 76 -2.59 -13.36 12.38
C THR A 76 -2.73 -13.92 10.97
N ASP A 77 -3.42 -15.04 10.78
CA ASP A 77 -3.76 -15.59 9.46
C ASP A 77 -4.89 -14.81 8.78
N VAL A 78 -5.62 -14.02 9.57
CA VAL A 78 -6.75 -13.23 9.08
C VAL A 78 -6.26 -11.90 8.52
N TRP A 79 -6.56 -11.65 7.25
CA TRP A 79 -6.26 -10.37 6.63
C TRP A 79 -6.80 -9.19 7.46
N GLY A 80 -5.91 -8.24 7.78
CA GLY A 80 -6.24 -7.08 8.63
C GLY A 80 -5.88 -7.25 10.11
N ILE A 81 -5.52 -8.45 10.57
CA ILE A 81 -5.04 -8.71 11.93
C ILE A 81 -3.53 -9.00 11.90
N GLY A 82 -2.73 -7.96 12.06
CA GLY A 82 -1.27 -8.11 12.22
C GLY A 82 -0.87 -8.46 13.66
N PRO A 83 0.42 -8.79 13.92
CA PRO A 83 0.90 -9.20 15.24
C PRO A 83 0.59 -8.21 16.37
N ARG A 84 0.60 -6.91 16.08
CA ARG A 84 0.26 -5.87 17.06
C ARG A 84 -1.22 -5.90 17.44
N MET A 85 -2.10 -6.16 16.48
CA MET A 85 -3.54 -6.25 16.74
C MET A 85 -3.87 -7.56 17.45
N ALA A 86 -3.30 -8.68 17.05
CA ALA A 86 -3.44 -9.97 17.74
C ALA A 86 -3.01 -9.85 19.22
N LYS A 87 -1.87 -9.18 19.50
CA LYS A 87 -1.43 -8.92 20.88
C LYS A 87 -2.43 -8.07 21.69
N ARG A 88 -3.13 -7.11 21.04
CA ARG A 88 -4.19 -6.32 21.69
C ARG A 88 -5.43 -7.17 21.98
N LEU A 89 -5.85 -8.01 21.01
CA LEU A 89 -6.95 -8.94 21.19
C LEU A 89 -6.67 -9.96 22.30
N ASN A 90 -5.47 -10.53 22.33
CA ASN A 90 -5.06 -11.47 23.38
C ASN A 90 -5.13 -10.86 24.79
N ARG A 91 -4.85 -9.56 24.94
CA ARG A 91 -5.02 -8.85 26.24
C ARG A 91 -6.49 -8.74 26.64
N LEU A 92 -7.42 -8.84 25.69
CA LEU A 92 -8.87 -8.89 25.92
C LEU A 92 -9.37 -10.33 26.04
N GLN A 93 -8.48 -11.31 26.17
CA GLN A 93 -8.78 -12.76 26.22
C GLN A 93 -9.46 -13.27 24.93
N ILE A 94 -9.06 -12.71 23.79
CA ILE A 94 -9.55 -13.12 22.47
C ILE A 94 -8.36 -13.68 21.70
N HIS A 95 -8.33 -15.01 21.49
CA HIS A 95 -7.19 -15.74 20.95
C HIS A 95 -7.44 -16.31 19.56
N ASN A 96 -8.69 -16.44 19.15
CA ASN A 96 -9.12 -17.03 17.86
C ASN A 96 -10.34 -16.30 17.30
N MET A 97 -10.74 -16.66 16.08
CA MET A 97 -11.87 -16.03 15.39
C MET A 97 -13.23 -16.38 16.00
N TYR A 98 -13.36 -17.56 16.61
CA TYR A 98 -14.59 -17.92 17.32
C TYR A 98 -14.83 -17.00 18.53
N GLU A 99 -13.80 -16.79 19.36
CA GLU A 99 -13.88 -15.90 20.51
C GLU A 99 -14.15 -14.44 20.08
N LEU A 100 -13.51 -14.00 18.98
CA LEU A 100 -13.75 -12.66 18.43
C LEU A 100 -15.21 -12.50 17.97
N ALA A 101 -15.79 -13.49 17.30
CA ALA A 101 -17.17 -13.48 16.84
C ALA A 101 -18.18 -13.45 18.00
N HIS A 102 -17.84 -14.07 19.13
CA HIS A 102 -18.74 -14.19 20.29
C HIS A 102 -18.45 -13.16 21.40
N THR A 103 -17.47 -12.26 21.19
CA THR A 103 -17.18 -11.16 22.12
C THR A 103 -18.22 -10.06 21.99
N ASN A 104 -18.51 -9.35 23.08
CA ASN A 104 -19.40 -8.20 23.07
C ASN A 104 -18.89 -7.11 22.12
N PRO A 105 -19.64 -6.74 21.07
CA PRO A 105 -19.20 -5.74 20.09
C PRO A 105 -19.03 -4.34 20.68
N TYR A 106 -19.75 -4.01 21.74
CA TYR A 106 -19.61 -2.73 22.44
C TYR A 106 -18.29 -2.65 23.19
N LEU A 107 -17.84 -3.76 23.79
CA LEU A 107 -16.53 -3.85 24.42
C LEU A 107 -15.42 -3.67 23.38
N LEU A 108 -15.50 -4.36 22.24
CA LEU A 108 -14.55 -4.21 21.14
C LEU A 108 -14.48 -2.77 20.63
N LYS A 109 -15.64 -2.11 20.47
CA LYS A 109 -15.70 -0.70 20.07
C LYS A 109 -15.07 0.23 21.12
N GLN A 110 -15.31 -0.01 22.39
CA GLN A 110 -14.74 0.77 23.48
C GLN A 110 -13.21 0.63 23.56
N GLN A 111 -12.67 -0.56 23.43
CA GLN A 111 -11.24 -0.87 23.58
C GLN A 111 -10.42 -0.60 22.31
N LEU A 112 -10.99 -0.79 21.14
CA LEU A 112 -10.30 -0.76 19.85
C LEU A 112 -10.85 0.31 18.90
N GLY A 113 -11.91 1.04 19.27
CA GLY A 113 -12.55 2.04 18.44
C GLY A 113 -13.26 1.44 17.22
N VAL A 114 -13.26 2.17 16.11
CA VAL A 114 -13.90 1.75 14.85
C VAL A 114 -13.32 0.41 14.36
N ILE A 115 -12.02 0.18 14.56
CA ILE A 115 -11.35 -1.07 14.18
C ILE A 115 -11.96 -2.27 14.92
N GLY A 116 -12.32 -2.13 16.20
CA GLY A 116 -12.98 -3.19 16.96
C GLY A 116 -14.33 -3.59 16.35
N SER A 117 -15.13 -2.62 15.92
CA SER A 117 -16.38 -2.90 15.22
C SER A 117 -16.16 -3.58 13.85
N GLN A 118 -15.10 -3.20 13.13
CA GLN A 118 -14.74 -3.83 11.86
C GLN A 118 -14.27 -5.26 12.05
N LEU A 119 -13.45 -5.52 13.07
CA LEU A 119 -12.97 -6.87 13.39
C LEU A 119 -14.11 -7.79 13.79
N PHE A 120 -15.08 -7.32 14.59
CA PHE A 120 -16.28 -8.06 14.89
C PHE A 120 -17.07 -8.43 13.63
N ALA A 121 -17.30 -7.45 12.74
CA ALA A 121 -17.97 -7.69 11.46
C ALA A 121 -17.20 -8.70 10.60
N THR A 122 -15.86 -8.60 10.53
CA THR A 122 -15.01 -9.54 9.81
C THR A 122 -15.14 -10.97 10.37
N ALA A 123 -15.23 -11.14 11.69
CA ALA A 123 -15.42 -12.45 12.31
C ALA A 123 -16.77 -13.11 11.93
N TRP A 124 -17.77 -12.29 11.64
CA TRP A 124 -19.06 -12.74 11.10
C TRP A 124 -19.10 -12.79 9.56
N GLY A 125 -17.96 -12.63 8.91
CA GLY A 125 -17.89 -12.59 7.45
C GLY A 125 -18.66 -11.42 6.83
N ILE A 126 -18.87 -10.33 7.56
CA ILE A 126 -19.64 -9.16 7.12
C ILE A 126 -18.69 -8.05 6.63
N ASP A 127 -18.96 -7.56 5.43
CA ASP A 127 -18.32 -6.38 4.87
C ASP A 127 -19.39 -5.42 4.33
N ARG A 128 -19.23 -4.15 4.64
CA ARG A 128 -20.13 -3.08 4.17
C ARG A 128 -19.59 -2.36 2.94
N ALA A 129 -18.41 -2.74 2.44
CA ALA A 129 -17.85 -2.14 1.25
C ALA A 129 -18.68 -2.52 0.02
N GLN A 130 -19.10 -1.51 -0.74
CA GLN A 130 -19.79 -1.69 -2.00
C GLN A 130 -18.77 -1.52 -3.14
N VAL A 131 -18.46 -2.62 -3.83
CA VAL A 131 -17.46 -2.63 -4.91
C VAL A 131 -17.85 -1.72 -6.10
N THR A 132 -19.15 -1.45 -6.25
CA THR A 132 -19.69 -0.59 -7.31
C THR A 132 -19.61 0.90 -7.00
N GLU A 133 -19.38 1.27 -5.72
CA GLU A 133 -19.28 2.66 -5.34
C GLU A 133 -17.85 3.16 -5.49
N PRO A 134 -17.62 4.28 -6.19
CA PRO A 134 -16.29 4.88 -6.29
C PRO A 134 -15.85 5.41 -4.92
N THR A 135 -14.69 4.98 -4.48
CA THR A 135 -14.10 5.47 -3.23
C THR A 135 -13.55 6.88 -3.44
N THR A 136 -14.12 7.87 -2.76
CA THR A 136 -13.56 9.23 -2.73
C THR A 136 -12.43 9.29 -1.73
N VAL A 137 -11.20 9.47 -2.22
CA VAL A 137 -10.03 9.65 -1.37
C VAL A 137 -9.98 11.09 -0.87
N LYS A 138 -10.13 11.29 0.45
CA LYS A 138 -10.09 12.62 1.07
C LYS A 138 -8.72 13.29 0.97
N GLU A 139 -7.65 12.52 1.11
CA GLU A 139 -6.27 12.99 0.95
C GLU A 139 -5.54 12.04 0.01
N ALA A 140 -5.14 12.55 -1.16
CA ALA A 140 -4.32 11.81 -2.10
C ALA A 140 -2.84 11.97 -1.75
N SER A 141 -2.07 10.92 -1.89
CA SER A 141 -0.61 10.94 -1.83
C SER A 141 -0.03 10.33 -3.11
N LEU A 142 1.09 10.85 -3.56
CA LEU A 142 1.86 10.27 -4.64
C LEU A 142 3.23 9.87 -4.10
N GLY A 143 3.62 8.64 -4.32
CA GLY A 143 4.89 8.14 -3.80
C GLY A 143 5.44 6.99 -4.62
N ASN A 144 6.68 6.64 -4.32
CA ASN A 144 7.33 5.45 -4.82
C ASN A 144 8.26 4.88 -3.74
N SER A 145 8.51 3.57 -3.80
CA SER A 145 9.45 2.90 -2.91
C SER A 145 10.21 1.81 -3.65
N ARG A 146 11.41 1.52 -3.17
CA ARG A 146 12.26 0.48 -3.74
C ARG A 146 12.85 -0.37 -2.62
N VAL A 147 12.74 -1.68 -2.73
CA VAL A 147 13.55 -2.63 -1.98
C VAL A 147 14.89 -2.74 -2.70
N LEU A 148 15.98 -2.54 -1.97
CA LEU A 148 17.32 -2.58 -2.54
C LEU A 148 17.76 -4.03 -2.77
N PRO A 149 18.56 -4.30 -3.83
CA PRO A 149 19.00 -5.67 -4.14
C PRO A 149 19.94 -6.27 -3.08
N ARG A 150 20.64 -5.42 -2.34
CA ARG A 150 21.50 -5.74 -1.21
C ARG A 150 21.36 -4.70 -0.11
N ASP A 151 21.97 -4.94 1.03
CA ASP A 151 22.05 -3.95 2.09
C ASP A 151 23.08 -2.86 1.71
N TYR A 152 22.68 -1.60 1.87
CA TYR A 152 23.50 -0.43 1.55
C TYR A 152 23.99 0.22 2.85
N PHE A 153 25.32 0.42 2.94
CA PHE A 153 26.00 1.07 4.07
C PHE A 153 26.63 2.41 3.67
N ASN A 154 26.79 2.65 2.38
CA ASN A 154 27.43 3.85 1.90
C ASN A 154 26.40 4.97 1.72
N GLN A 155 26.64 6.10 2.40
CA GLN A 155 25.76 7.26 2.34
C GLN A 155 25.52 7.75 0.92
N ALA A 156 26.56 7.84 0.09
CA ALA A 156 26.46 8.36 -1.27
C ALA A 156 25.60 7.47 -2.18
N GLU A 157 25.70 6.12 -2.02
CA GLU A 157 24.84 5.16 -2.73
C GLU A 157 23.38 5.33 -2.33
N ILE A 158 23.10 5.44 -1.02
CA ILE A 158 21.74 5.62 -0.48
C ILE A 158 21.15 6.96 -0.97
N GLU A 159 21.92 8.04 -0.90
CA GLU A 159 21.50 9.35 -1.38
C GLU A 159 21.21 9.36 -2.88
N THR A 160 21.95 8.59 -3.68
CA THR A 160 21.69 8.44 -5.11
C THR A 160 20.32 7.79 -5.35
N VAL A 161 19.99 6.74 -4.63
CA VAL A 161 18.67 6.09 -4.74
C VAL A 161 17.55 7.02 -4.27
N ILE A 162 17.76 7.78 -3.19
CA ILE A 162 16.78 8.78 -2.71
C ILE A 162 16.51 9.82 -3.79
N LYS A 163 17.56 10.31 -4.50
CA LYS A 163 17.43 11.27 -5.62
C LYS A 163 16.60 10.67 -6.75
N GLU A 164 16.93 9.44 -7.19
CA GLU A 164 16.21 8.75 -8.26
C GLU A 164 14.72 8.61 -7.94
N ILE A 165 14.39 8.16 -6.72
CA ILE A 165 12.99 8.01 -6.30
C ILE A 165 12.30 9.38 -6.18
N GLY A 166 13.00 10.39 -5.66
CA GLY A 166 12.51 11.76 -5.55
C GLY A 166 12.17 12.37 -6.92
N GLU A 167 13.03 12.16 -7.92
CA GLU A 167 12.79 12.61 -9.31
C GLU A 167 11.56 11.90 -9.93
N GLN A 168 11.39 10.60 -9.67
CA GLN A 168 10.20 9.87 -10.11
C GLN A 168 8.91 10.41 -9.48
N VAL A 169 8.93 10.74 -8.19
CA VAL A 169 7.79 11.35 -7.49
C VAL A 169 7.50 12.73 -8.05
N ALA A 170 8.53 13.56 -8.30
CA ALA A 170 8.38 14.86 -8.92
C ALA A 170 7.79 14.77 -10.34
N ALA A 171 8.21 13.78 -11.12
CA ALA A 171 7.66 13.53 -12.46
C ALA A 171 6.17 13.15 -12.38
N ARG A 172 5.77 12.29 -11.43
CA ARG A 172 4.36 11.94 -11.19
C ARG A 172 3.53 13.16 -10.76
N LEU A 173 4.05 14.02 -9.88
CA LEU A 173 3.39 15.25 -9.48
C LEU A 173 3.10 16.14 -10.69
N ARG A 174 4.09 16.33 -11.58
CA ARG A 174 3.92 17.11 -12.81
C ARG A 174 2.91 16.47 -13.77
N HIS A 175 2.98 15.15 -13.95
CA HIS A 175 2.04 14.41 -14.80
C HIS A 175 0.59 14.61 -14.35
N HIS A 176 0.35 14.60 -13.03
CA HIS A 176 -0.98 14.82 -12.45
C HIS A 176 -1.32 16.30 -12.20
N HIS A 177 -0.50 17.24 -12.67
CA HIS A 177 -0.67 18.68 -12.43
C HIS A 177 -0.84 19.04 -10.95
N LYS A 178 -0.03 18.40 -10.07
CA LYS A 178 -0.07 18.59 -8.62
C LYS A 178 1.23 19.19 -8.09
N LEU A 179 1.10 19.89 -6.95
CA LEU A 179 2.20 20.34 -6.10
C LEU A 179 2.14 19.60 -4.78
N ALA A 180 3.28 19.27 -4.20
CA ALA A 180 3.38 18.64 -2.88
C ALA A 180 3.58 19.68 -1.79
N GLY A 181 2.74 19.74 -0.77
CA GLY A 181 2.89 20.56 0.43
C GLY A 181 3.50 19.82 1.63
N CYS A 182 3.77 18.54 1.46
CA CYS A 182 4.45 17.72 2.47
C CYS A 182 5.20 16.58 1.79
N LEU A 183 6.44 16.33 2.23
CA LEU A 183 7.26 15.17 1.85
C LEU A 183 7.43 14.24 3.02
N SER A 184 7.50 12.93 2.74
CA SER A 184 7.87 11.91 3.72
C SER A 184 8.94 11.01 3.13
N LEU A 185 9.98 10.75 3.93
CA LEU A 185 11.04 9.80 3.64
C LEU A 185 10.93 8.62 4.61
N ARG A 186 10.80 7.43 4.06
CA ARG A 186 10.84 6.17 4.81
C ARG A 186 12.13 5.44 4.46
N ILE A 187 12.88 5.08 5.49
CA ILE A 187 14.05 4.22 5.40
C ILE A 187 13.77 2.96 6.20
N GLY A 188 13.88 1.81 5.55
CA GLY A 188 13.82 0.50 6.21
C GLY A 188 15.22 -0.06 6.33
N PHE A 189 15.60 -0.45 7.54
CA PHE A 189 16.89 -1.08 7.81
C PHE A 189 16.90 -2.54 7.38
N SER A 190 18.07 -3.14 7.24
CA SER A 190 18.21 -4.58 7.01
C SER A 190 17.70 -5.39 8.20
N TYR A 191 17.39 -6.66 8.00
CA TYR A 191 16.95 -7.53 9.10
C TYR A 191 18.00 -7.62 10.21
N ALA A 192 19.27 -7.79 9.84
CA ALA A 192 20.36 -7.87 10.82
C ALA A 192 20.52 -6.57 11.64
N ALA A 193 20.41 -5.41 10.99
CA ALA A 193 20.47 -4.13 11.66
C ALA A 193 19.23 -3.90 12.57
N ALA A 194 18.04 -4.30 12.10
CA ALA A 194 16.82 -4.18 12.88
C ALA A 194 16.81 -5.10 14.11
N GLU A 195 17.39 -6.28 14.01
CA GLU A 195 17.51 -7.24 15.10
C GLU A 195 18.54 -6.77 16.15
N ALA A 196 19.66 -6.21 15.71
CA ALA A 196 20.71 -5.70 16.61
C ALA A 196 20.30 -4.43 17.38
N ASP A 197 19.53 -3.52 16.75
CA ASP A 197 19.21 -2.19 17.31
C ASP A 197 17.74 -2.07 17.77
N GLY A 198 16.91 -3.06 17.50
CA GLY A 198 15.46 -3.04 17.80
C GLY A 198 14.65 -2.06 16.97
N ARG A 199 15.28 -1.34 16.02
CA ARG A 199 14.65 -0.37 15.11
C ARG A 199 14.60 -0.91 13.69
N GLY A 200 13.41 -1.08 13.13
CA GLY A 200 13.23 -1.51 11.73
C GLY A 200 13.44 -0.41 10.69
N GLY A 201 13.78 0.80 11.10
CA GLY A 201 13.95 1.97 10.25
C GLY A 201 13.31 3.23 10.82
N PHE A 202 13.20 4.27 9.98
CA PHE A 202 12.48 5.50 10.33
C PHE A 202 11.55 5.97 9.23
N ASN A 203 10.57 6.79 9.60
CA ASN A 203 9.68 7.50 8.70
C ASN A 203 9.54 8.94 9.19
N GLN A 204 10.04 9.88 8.40
CA GLN A 204 10.03 11.30 8.74
C GLN A 204 9.29 12.10 7.67
N ALA A 205 8.52 13.08 8.11
CA ALA A 205 7.74 13.95 7.25
C ALA A 205 8.09 15.42 7.49
N LEU A 206 8.14 16.19 6.39
CA LEU A 206 8.44 17.62 6.40
C LEU A 206 7.38 18.38 5.61
N LYS A 207 6.79 19.39 6.22
CA LYS A 207 5.97 20.38 5.50
C LYS A 207 6.89 21.27 4.68
N ILE A 208 6.51 21.50 3.44
CA ILE A 208 7.23 22.35 2.50
C ILE A 208 6.27 23.31 1.81
N GLU A 209 6.81 24.39 1.23
CA GLU A 209 6.04 25.20 0.28
C GLU A 209 5.62 24.33 -0.92
N PRO A 210 4.36 24.43 -1.37
CA PRO A 210 3.85 23.61 -2.45
C PRO A 210 4.70 23.67 -3.71
N THR A 211 5.31 22.54 -4.10
CA THR A 211 6.22 22.47 -5.24
C THR A 211 6.19 21.10 -5.92
N ASN A 212 6.64 21.04 -7.18
CA ASN A 212 6.97 19.81 -7.92
C ASN A 212 8.36 19.91 -8.58
N ASP A 213 9.18 20.82 -8.09
CA ASP A 213 10.55 21.03 -8.58
C ASP A 213 11.47 19.92 -8.05
N ASN A 214 12.19 19.24 -8.97
CA ASN A 214 13.09 18.13 -8.65
C ASN A 214 14.15 18.53 -7.61
N GLN A 215 14.74 19.70 -7.79
CA GLN A 215 15.88 20.15 -7.00
C GLN A 215 15.45 20.44 -5.55
N VAL A 216 14.31 21.14 -5.39
CA VAL A 216 13.75 21.46 -4.08
C VAL A 216 13.37 20.18 -3.35
N LEU A 217 12.62 19.27 -4.00
CA LEU A 217 12.20 18.02 -3.40
C LEU A 217 13.40 17.15 -2.99
N THR A 218 14.40 17.04 -3.87
CA THR A 218 15.62 16.26 -3.60
C THR A 218 16.42 16.83 -2.43
N GLN A 219 16.60 18.15 -2.37
CA GLN A 219 17.32 18.79 -1.26
C GLN A 219 16.64 18.52 0.09
N GLN A 220 15.31 18.61 0.17
CA GLN A 220 14.57 18.35 1.38
C GLN A 220 14.62 16.86 1.79
N LEU A 221 14.56 15.95 0.83
CA LEU A 221 14.69 14.52 1.08
C LEU A 221 16.07 14.13 1.62
N LEU A 222 17.14 14.70 1.03
CA LEU A 222 18.51 14.46 1.49
C LEU A 222 18.74 15.07 2.87
N TRP A 223 18.15 16.23 3.15
CA TRP A 223 18.20 16.82 4.48
C TRP A 223 17.51 15.91 5.51
N LEU A 224 16.29 15.41 5.23
CA LEU A 224 15.61 14.45 6.10
C LEU A 224 16.44 13.19 6.35
N PHE A 225 17.09 12.66 5.31
CA PHE A 225 17.94 11.50 5.42
C PHE A 225 19.13 11.76 6.36
N ARG A 226 19.89 12.81 6.11
CA ARG A 226 21.09 13.16 6.86
C ARG A 226 20.83 13.48 8.33
N GLN A 227 19.65 14.01 8.68
CA GLN A 227 19.27 14.30 10.06
C GLN A 227 18.88 13.05 10.86
N ASN A 228 18.49 11.96 10.21
CA ASN A 228 17.88 10.81 10.89
C ASN A 228 18.62 9.49 10.66
N TRP A 229 19.59 9.44 9.76
CA TRP A 229 20.38 8.24 9.50
C TRP A 229 21.67 8.26 10.29
N ASP A 230 21.96 7.18 10.98
CA ASP A 230 23.09 7.00 11.90
C ASP A 230 24.07 5.88 11.47
N GLY A 231 24.08 5.54 10.16
CA GLY A 231 25.01 4.54 9.63
C GLY A 231 24.46 3.12 9.53
N GLN A 232 23.17 2.90 9.90
CA GLN A 232 22.54 1.59 9.81
C GLN A 232 22.41 1.12 8.36
N ALA A 233 22.53 -0.23 8.17
CA ALA A 233 22.34 -0.86 6.87
C ALA A 233 20.92 -0.65 6.34
N VAL A 234 20.78 -0.06 5.14
CA VAL A 234 19.50 0.26 4.52
C VAL A 234 19.11 -0.81 3.51
N ARG A 235 17.86 -1.29 3.59
CA ARG A 235 17.26 -2.29 2.69
C ARG A 235 16.07 -1.78 1.91
N ASN A 236 15.39 -0.76 2.40
CA ASN A 236 14.20 -0.20 1.74
C ASN A 236 14.20 1.32 1.81
N ILE A 237 13.84 1.97 0.71
CA ILE A 237 13.70 3.43 0.62
C ILE A 237 12.35 3.76 0.00
N GLY A 238 11.58 4.62 0.66
CA GLY A 238 10.30 5.12 0.16
C GLY A 238 10.22 6.63 0.27
N VAL A 239 9.75 7.26 -0.80
CA VAL A 239 9.49 8.70 -0.88
C VAL A 239 8.02 8.91 -1.18
N TYR A 240 7.35 9.73 -0.39
CA TYR A 240 5.94 10.02 -0.53
C TYR A 240 5.71 11.53 -0.46
N SER A 241 4.76 12.00 -1.26
CA SER A 241 4.27 13.37 -1.24
C SER A 241 2.80 13.39 -0.86
N SER A 242 2.41 14.33 -0.02
CA SER A 242 1.04 14.52 0.44
C SER A 242 0.69 16.02 0.51
N LYS A 243 -0.54 16.34 0.98
CA LYS A 243 -1.08 17.70 0.92
C LYS A 243 -1.00 18.25 -0.50
N LEU A 244 -1.52 17.45 -1.44
CA LEU A 244 -1.45 17.77 -2.84
C LEU A 244 -2.41 18.92 -3.18
N SER A 245 -1.91 19.97 -3.82
CA SER A 245 -2.68 21.06 -4.38
C SER A 245 -2.64 21.06 -5.91
N ALA A 246 -3.61 21.71 -6.55
CA ALA A 246 -3.58 21.89 -7.99
C ALA A 246 -2.44 22.85 -8.36
N ASN A 247 -1.75 22.58 -9.46
CA ASN A 247 -0.80 23.52 -10.04
C ASN A 247 -1.56 24.56 -10.88
N SER A 248 -2.21 25.52 -10.21
CA SER A 248 -2.99 26.60 -10.83
C SER A 248 -2.17 27.80 -11.27
N GLY A 249 -0.85 27.73 -11.14
CA GLY A 249 0.09 28.78 -11.49
C GLY A 249 1.33 28.70 -10.61
N GLN A 250 2.47 29.07 -11.13
CA GLN A 250 3.72 29.09 -10.39
C GLN A 250 3.92 30.50 -9.83
N GLN A 251 3.87 30.65 -8.51
CA GLN A 251 4.31 31.88 -7.86
C GLN A 251 5.81 32.02 -8.11
N LEU A 252 6.20 33.11 -8.77
CA LEU A 252 7.60 33.36 -9.04
C LEU A 252 8.31 33.78 -7.76
N ASN A 253 9.47 33.18 -7.52
CA ASN A 253 10.32 33.57 -6.40
C ASN A 253 10.94 34.92 -6.69
N LEU A 254 10.79 35.89 -5.79
CA LEU A 254 11.32 37.24 -5.91
C LEU A 254 12.86 37.29 -5.97
N PHE A 255 13.53 36.26 -5.47
CA PHE A 255 15.00 36.19 -5.42
C PHE A 255 15.63 35.43 -6.59
N GLU A 256 14.83 34.88 -7.52
CA GLU A 256 15.30 34.26 -8.75
C GLU A 256 14.73 34.98 -9.98
N THR A 257 15.54 35.12 -11.01
CA THR A 257 15.06 35.75 -12.27
C THR A 257 13.98 34.85 -12.91
N PRO A 258 12.88 35.42 -13.43
CA PRO A 258 11.82 34.65 -14.10
C PRO A 258 12.35 33.74 -15.22
N ARG A 259 13.39 34.19 -15.92
CA ARG A 259 14.05 33.42 -17.00
C ARG A 259 14.71 32.13 -16.49
N ASN A 260 15.35 32.16 -15.34
CA ASN A 260 15.97 30.97 -14.72
C ASN A 260 14.93 29.99 -14.23
N GLN A 261 13.86 30.48 -13.62
CA GLN A 261 12.74 29.63 -13.18
C GLN A 261 12.04 28.94 -14.37
N MET A 262 11.80 29.68 -15.47
CA MET A 262 11.20 29.07 -16.67
C MET A 262 12.14 28.04 -17.32
N ARG A 263 13.46 28.32 -17.37
CA ARG A 263 14.45 27.38 -17.89
C ARG A 263 14.47 26.09 -17.06
N ARG A 264 14.46 26.19 -15.74
CA ARG A 264 14.43 25.07 -14.81
C ARG A 264 13.13 24.27 -14.95
N SER A 265 11.99 24.92 -15.06
CA SER A 265 10.70 24.27 -15.31
C SER A 265 10.66 23.51 -16.64
N ARG A 266 11.25 24.06 -17.71
CA ARG A 266 11.39 23.38 -19.01
C ARG A 266 12.29 22.15 -18.91
N LEU A 267 13.45 22.27 -18.27
CA LEU A 267 14.37 21.15 -18.04
C LEU A 267 13.70 20.02 -17.24
N ASN A 268 12.99 20.35 -16.17
CA ASN A 268 12.26 19.38 -15.34
C ASN A 268 11.18 18.62 -16.14
N ARG A 269 10.54 19.26 -17.12
CA ARG A 269 9.60 18.57 -18.03
C ARG A 269 10.30 17.58 -18.94
N VAL A 270 11.44 17.98 -19.54
CA VAL A 270 12.20 17.11 -20.43
C VAL A 270 12.71 15.88 -19.69
N PHE A 271 13.33 16.06 -18.52
CA PHE A 271 13.77 14.93 -17.67
C PHE A 271 12.63 14.03 -17.24
N GLY A 272 11.43 14.59 -16.96
CA GLY A 272 10.25 13.80 -16.61
C GLY A 272 9.75 12.89 -17.74
N ILE A 273 9.92 13.30 -19.01
CA ILE A 273 9.56 12.49 -20.17
C ILE A 273 10.53 11.30 -20.31
N TYR A 274 11.83 11.51 -20.14
CA TYR A 274 12.83 10.43 -20.25
C TYR A 274 12.74 9.42 -19.10
N SER A 275 12.47 9.84 -17.87
CA SER A 275 12.24 8.92 -16.75
C SER A 275 10.95 8.10 -16.90
N GLY A 276 9.94 8.62 -17.61
CA GLY A 276 8.72 7.88 -17.95
C GLY A 276 8.92 6.79 -19.00
N ILE A 277 9.85 6.96 -19.93
CA ILE A 277 10.14 5.98 -20.98
C ILE A 277 10.88 4.76 -20.42
N THR A 278 11.68 4.92 -19.39
CA THR A 278 12.41 3.81 -18.72
C THR A 278 11.45 2.84 -18.00
N PHE A 279 10.21 3.23 -17.69
CA PHE A 279 9.20 2.37 -17.07
C PHE A 279 8.43 1.47 -18.05
N LEU A 280 8.59 1.65 -19.36
CA LEU A 280 7.91 0.83 -20.39
C LEU A 280 8.75 -0.35 -20.88
N ILE A 281 9.94 -0.58 -20.34
CA ILE A 281 10.91 -1.59 -20.82
C ILE A 281 11.32 -2.58 -19.69
N VAL A 282 10.53 -2.72 -18.62
CA VAL A 282 10.74 -3.79 -17.63
C VAL A 282 9.45 -4.55 -17.37
#